data_940e13d1397d88bf5039f7861b98c8d8
#
_entry.id   940e13d1397d88bf5039f7861b98c8d8
#
_cell.length_a   1.000
_cell.length_b   1.000
_cell.length_c   1.000
_cell.angle_alpha   90.00
_cell.angle_beta   90.00
_cell.angle_gamma   90.00
#
_symmetry.space_group_name_H-M   'P 1'
#
loop_
_entity.id
_entity.type
_entity.pdbx_description
1 polymer ?
#
loop_
_entity_poly.entity_id
_entity_poly.type
_entity_poly.pdbx_seq_one_letter_code
_entity_poly.pdbx_strand_id
1 'polypeptide(L)'
;MNLTQFNELVVRMLDLPLGWLLDLPRDATLLAFALLTALLMTVARRYVTNQDRLRSCSADLRQLKRLARDAKQSNDKPRRQRLRNTATMIKPMQLIEDLKVLAAVLLPVAALAMWAVERLDYLPPRVGDELTVRAFLPISSADSVAHLVPMDGVELQSSAIQVVTADQQSPPVGVVQWKLRPTSATDDLALTIRHRGESAVHRVAIGRRTYLPSQQVHQNERLTQTEVELVRYRPLGVPLKTEEVGLPPWMFGYLLLTLVLVPLLKRVLRVH
;
A
#
# COMPACT_ATOMS: atom_id res chain seq x y z
N MET A 1 -16.49 14.59 -10.03
CA MET A 1 -15.10 14.23 -9.69
C MET A 1 -15.06 12.71 -9.59
N ASN A 2 -14.32 12.04 -10.48
CA ASN A 2 -14.22 10.59 -10.47
C ASN A 2 -13.29 10.14 -9.33
N LEU A 3 -13.46 8.90 -8.86
CA LEU A 3 -12.67 8.33 -7.74
C LEU A 3 -11.16 8.44 -7.97
N THR A 4 -10.71 8.26 -9.22
CA THR A 4 -9.31 8.39 -9.63
C THR A 4 -8.79 9.82 -9.45
N GLN A 5 -9.56 10.83 -9.86
CA GLN A 5 -9.20 12.24 -9.69
C GLN A 5 -9.13 12.64 -8.21
N PHE A 6 -10.01 12.09 -7.38
CA PHE A 6 -9.96 12.29 -5.92
C PHE A 6 -8.68 11.68 -5.33
N ASN A 7 -8.35 10.44 -5.70
CA ASN A 7 -7.13 9.78 -5.25
C ASN A 7 -5.88 10.58 -5.63
N GLU A 8 -5.77 11.00 -6.89
CA GLU A 8 -4.66 11.84 -7.36
C GLU A 8 -4.53 13.15 -6.58
N LEU A 9 -5.66 13.80 -6.28
CA LEU A 9 -5.65 15.04 -5.50
C LEU A 9 -5.10 14.81 -4.09
N VAL A 10 -5.59 13.77 -3.41
CA VAL A 10 -5.14 13.42 -2.05
C VAL A 10 -3.65 13.08 -2.04
N VAL A 11 -3.18 12.28 -3.00
CA VAL A 11 -1.78 11.90 -3.11
C VAL A 11 -0.89 13.13 -3.35
N ARG A 12 -1.27 14.03 -4.28
CA ARG A 12 -0.53 15.28 -4.54
C ARG A 12 -0.49 16.20 -3.31
N MET A 13 -1.59 16.31 -2.56
CA MET A 13 -1.60 17.09 -1.32
C MET A 13 -0.67 16.50 -0.26
N LEU A 14 -0.59 15.18 -0.17
CA LEU A 14 0.30 14.49 0.77
C LEU A 14 1.75 14.44 0.30
N ASP A 15 2.03 14.58 -0.99
CA ASP A 15 3.40 14.69 -1.50
C ASP A 15 4.11 15.96 -0.96
N LEU A 16 3.37 17.04 -0.64
CA LEU A 16 3.96 18.24 -0.05
C LEU A 16 4.66 17.98 1.30
N PRO A 17 3.98 17.39 2.32
CA PRO A 17 4.59 17.09 3.60
C PRO A 17 5.39 15.77 3.62
N LEU A 18 5.12 14.81 2.73
CA LEU A 18 5.71 13.47 2.77
C LEU A 18 6.73 13.20 1.65
N GLY A 19 6.78 14.05 0.62
CA GLY A 19 7.62 13.82 -0.56
C GLY A 19 9.10 13.65 -0.23
N TRP A 20 9.61 14.33 0.80
CA TRP A 20 10.99 14.19 1.27
C TRP A 20 11.31 12.76 1.76
N LEU A 21 10.30 11.99 2.21
CA LEU A 21 10.49 10.59 2.59
C LEU A 21 10.98 9.73 1.42
N LEU A 22 10.60 10.09 0.20
CA LEU A 22 10.98 9.35 -1.01
C LEU A 22 12.46 9.54 -1.38
N ASP A 23 13.15 10.50 -0.77
CA ASP A 23 14.60 10.69 -0.90
C ASP A 23 15.40 9.68 -0.10
N LEU A 24 14.77 9.04 0.89
CA LEU A 24 15.39 8.04 1.72
C LEU A 24 15.42 6.68 1.00
N PRO A 25 16.34 5.77 1.40
CA PRO A 25 16.26 4.36 0.98
C PRO A 25 14.88 3.79 1.35
N ARG A 26 14.32 2.93 0.50
CA ARG A 26 12.94 2.43 0.67
C ARG A 26 12.62 1.84 2.04
N ASP A 27 13.56 1.11 2.64
CA ASP A 27 13.38 0.56 3.98
C ASP A 27 13.33 1.66 5.06
N ALA A 28 14.14 2.72 4.91
CA ALA A 28 14.10 3.88 5.79
C ALA A 28 12.80 4.70 5.59
N THR A 29 12.32 4.84 4.35
CA THR A 29 11.02 5.43 4.03
C THR A 29 9.89 4.68 4.73
N LEU A 30 9.89 3.35 4.66
CA LEU A 30 8.87 2.51 5.31
C LEU A 30 8.91 2.67 6.83
N LEU A 31 10.10 2.69 7.43
CA LEU A 31 10.28 2.90 8.86
C LEU A 31 9.77 4.29 9.29
N ALA A 32 10.16 5.34 8.57
CA ALA A 32 9.73 6.71 8.86
C ALA A 32 8.22 6.88 8.70
N PHE A 33 7.62 6.25 7.66
CA PHE A 33 6.18 6.23 7.45
C PHE A 33 5.45 5.49 8.58
N ALA A 34 5.95 4.32 9.02
CA ALA A 34 5.39 3.58 10.14
C ALA A 34 5.51 4.37 11.47
N LEU A 35 6.62 5.09 11.67
CA LEU A 35 6.80 5.95 12.83
C LEU A 35 5.81 7.13 12.82
N LEU A 36 5.63 7.78 11.67
CA LEU A 36 4.70 8.88 11.49
C LEU A 36 3.25 8.46 11.78
N THR A 37 2.82 7.34 11.23
CA THR A 37 1.46 6.82 11.47
C THR A 37 1.26 6.37 12.91
N ALA A 38 2.26 5.73 13.53
CA ALA A 38 2.21 5.34 14.93
C ALA A 38 2.16 6.57 15.86
N LEU A 39 2.90 7.64 15.52
CA LEU A 39 2.86 8.92 16.23
C LEU A 39 1.49 9.57 16.10
N LEU A 40 0.94 9.66 14.88
CA LEU A 40 -0.39 10.19 14.62
C LEU A 40 -1.46 9.48 15.45
N MET A 41 -1.46 8.14 15.45
CA MET A 41 -2.40 7.34 16.25
C MET A 41 -2.24 7.58 17.75
N THR A 42 -1.00 7.69 18.23
CA THR A 42 -0.72 7.90 19.67
C THR A 42 -1.13 9.31 20.12
N VAL A 43 -0.87 10.31 19.29
CA VAL A 43 -1.26 11.70 19.53
C VAL A 43 -2.79 11.84 19.49
N ALA A 44 -3.44 11.28 18.48
CA ALA A 44 -4.89 11.27 18.41
C ALA A 44 -5.51 10.63 19.64
N ARG A 45 -4.98 9.48 20.09
CA ARG A 45 -5.42 8.83 21.32
C ARG A 45 -5.29 9.75 22.52
N ARG A 46 -4.20 10.49 22.64
CA ARG A 46 -3.97 11.41 23.76
C ARG A 46 -5.02 12.53 23.84
N TYR A 47 -5.44 13.07 22.69
CA TYR A 47 -6.36 14.23 22.65
C TYR A 47 -7.84 13.81 22.57
N VAL A 48 -8.14 12.68 21.95
CA VAL A 48 -9.53 12.23 21.72
C VAL A 48 -10.08 11.47 22.91
N THR A 49 -9.22 10.76 23.70
CA THR A 49 -9.69 9.94 24.81
C THR A 49 -9.50 10.62 26.17
N ASN A 50 -10.44 10.33 27.07
CA ASN A 50 -10.28 10.73 28.46
C ASN A 50 -9.28 9.79 29.17
N GLN A 51 -8.03 10.24 29.26
CA GLN A 51 -6.92 9.46 29.81
C GLN A 51 -7.15 9.05 31.28
N ASP A 52 -7.81 9.89 32.07
CA ASP A 52 -8.07 9.59 33.49
C ASP A 52 -9.08 8.45 33.64
N ARG A 53 -10.13 8.45 32.81
CA ARG A 53 -11.08 7.32 32.75
C ARG A 53 -10.39 6.03 32.28
N LEU A 54 -9.55 6.09 31.28
CA LEU A 54 -8.81 4.91 30.80
C LEU A 54 -7.86 4.36 31.86
N ARG A 55 -7.17 5.24 32.62
CA ARG A 55 -6.33 4.84 33.76
C ARG A 55 -7.12 4.13 34.81
N SER A 56 -8.24 4.72 35.25
CA SER A 56 -9.12 4.12 36.25
C SER A 56 -9.65 2.77 35.78
N CYS A 57 -10.25 2.68 34.59
CA CYS A 57 -10.73 1.41 34.04
C CYS A 57 -9.63 0.34 33.94
N SER A 58 -8.43 0.73 33.55
CA SER A 58 -7.29 -0.19 33.44
C SER A 58 -6.80 -0.67 34.81
N ALA A 59 -6.80 0.19 35.83
CA ALA A 59 -6.47 -0.15 37.20
C ALA A 59 -7.48 -1.13 37.78
N ASP A 60 -8.78 -0.82 37.62
CA ASP A 60 -9.89 -1.65 38.11
C ASP A 60 -9.85 -3.05 37.45
N LEU A 61 -9.62 -3.13 36.12
CA LEU A 61 -9.51 -4.41 35.43
C LEU A 61 -8.29 -5.23 35.91
N ARG A 62 -7.15 -4.59 36.20
CA ARG A 62 -5.98 -5.27 36.76
C ARG A 62 -6.28 -5.82 38.14
N GLN A 63 -6.97 -5.01 39.00
CA GLN A 63 -7.37 -5.43 40.36
C GLN A 63 -8.37 -6.59 40.30
N LEU A 64 -9.42 -6.46 39.47
CA LEU A 64 -10.41 -7.54 39.27
C LEU A 64 -9.75 -8.84 38.75
N LYS A 65 -8.76 -8.71 37.87
CA LYS A 65 -8.01 -9.87 37.34
C LYS A 65 -7.15 -10.55 38.41
N ARG A 66 -6.56 -9.77 39.36
CA ARG A 66 -5.84 -10.30 40.52
C ARG A 66 -6.80 -11.05 41.44
N LEU A 67 -7.87 -10.38 41.87
CA LEU A 67 -8.90 -10.97 42.75
C LEU A 67 -9.53 -12.23 42.15
N ALA A 68 -9.77 -12.25 40.84
CA ALA A 68 -10.29 -13.43 40.16
C ALA A 68 -9.28 -14.61 40.11
N ARG A 69 -7.96 -14.32 40.12
CA ARG A 69 -6.92 -15.35 40.25
C ARG A 69 -6.89 -15.92 41.68
N ASP A 70 -6.99 -15.04 42.71
CA ASP A 70 -7.03 -15.44 44.13
C ASP A 70 -8.27 -16.29 44.40
N ALA A 71 -9.46 -15.87 43.91
CA ALA A 71 -10.67 -16.66 43.97
C ALA A 71 -10.60 -18.02 43.22
N LYS A 72 -9.76 -18.11 42.20
CA LYS A 72 -9.45 -19.39 41.51
C LYS A 72 -8.60 -20.30 42.40
N GLN A 73 -7.61 -19.75 43.11
CA GLN A 73 -6.73 -20.53 44.01
C GLN A 73 -7.49 -21.02 45.22
N SER A 74 -8.40 -20.20 45.80
CA SER A 74 -9.26 -20.58 46.90
C SER A 74 -10.47 -21.42 46.51
N ASN A 75 -10.61 -21.81 45.23
CA ASN A 75 -11.72 -22.59 44.67
C ASN A 75 -13.12 -21.96 44.88
N ASP A 76 -13.17 -20.63 45.09
CA ASP A 76 -14.43 -19.88 45.31
C ASP A 76 -15.04 -19.52 43.92
N LYS A 77 -15.83 -20.45 43.38
CA LYS A 77 -16.48 -20.30 42.08
C LYS A 77 -17.46 -19.11 42.00
N PRO A 78 -18.37 -18.90 42.99
CA PRO A 78 -19.33 -17.80 42.96
C PRO A 78 -18.64 -16.42 42.99
N ARG A 79 -17.61 -16.24 43.80
CA ARG A 79 -16.83 -15.00 43.87
C ARG A 79 -16.12 -14.72 42.55
N ARG A 80 -15.49 -15.73 41.95
CA ARG A 80 -14.84 -15.64 40.63
C ARG A 80 -15.83 -15.22 39.55
N GLN A 81 -17.06 -15.77 39.55
CA GLN A 81 -18.09 -15.42 38.59
C GLN A 81 -18.54 -13.97 38.72
N ARG A 82 -18.77 -13.48 39.94
CA ARG A 82 -19.12 -12.07 40.21
C ARG A 82 -18.03 -11.12 39.70
N LEU A 83 -16.74 -11.39 39.99
CA LEU A 83 -15.62 -10.59 39.56
C LEU A 83 -15.49 -10.55 38.02
N ARG A 84 -15.77 -11.67 37.36
CA ARG A 84 -15.80 -11.72 35.88
C ARG A 84 -16.96 -10.90 35.32
N ASN A 85 -18.15 -10.99 35.89
CA ASN A 85 -19.31 -10.20 35.47
C ASN A 85 -19.02 -8.70 35.62
N THR A 86 -18.41 -8.27 36.72
CA THR A 86 -17.98 -6.87 36.88
C THR A 86 -16.96 -6.45 35.84
N ALA A 87 -15.98 -7.30 35.55
CA ALA A 87 -14.99 -7.00 34.51
C ALA A 87 -15.61 -6.87 33.09
N THR A 88 -16.66 -7.66 32.78
CA THR A 88 -17.40 -7.55 31.51
C THR A 88 -18.20 -6.26 31.39
N MET A 89 -18.61 -5.62 32.50
CA MET A 89 -19.29 -4.32 32.49
C MET A 89 -18.33 -3.14 32.23
N ILE A 90 -17.05 -3.27 32.62
CA ILE A 90 -16.03 -2.22 32.40
C ILE A 90 -15.47 -2.22 30.96
N LYS A 91 -15.36 -3.40 30.34
CA LYS A 91 -14.80 -3.53 28.99
C LYS A 91 -15.48 -2.67 27.91
N PRO A 92 -16.83 -2.54 27.86
CA PRO A 92 -17.49 -1.68 26.87
C PRO A 92 -17.07 -0.22 26.96
N MET A 93 -16.76 0.28 28.16
CA MET A 93 -16.28 1.66 28.33
C MET A 93 -14.95 1.89 27.65
N GLN A 94 -14.02 0.94 27.75
CA GLN A 94 -12.75 1.00 27.00
C GLN A 94 -12.98 0.92 25.50
N LEU A 95 -13.87 0.04 25.04
CA LEU A 95 -14.20 -0.11 23.63
C LEU A 95 -14.76 1.17 23.02
N ILE A 96 -15.62 1.89 23.73
CA ILE A 96 -16.17 3.17 23.29
C ILE A 96 -15.06 4.22 23.12
N GLU A 97 -14.12 4.31 24.05
CA GLU A 97 -12.97 5.22 23.92
C GLU A 97 -12.06 4.82 22.76
N ASP A 98 -11.82 3.52 22.55
CA ASP A 98 -11.05 3.03 21.40
C ASP A 98 -11.76 3.31 20.05
N LEU A 99 -13.11 3.21 20.00
CA LEU A 99 -13.89 3.58 18.82
C LEU A 99 -13.83 5.08 18.51
N LYS A 100 -13.80 5.95 19.51
CA LYS A 100 -13.62 7.39 19.29
C LYS A 100 -12.27 7.68 18.62
N VAL A 101 -11.19 7.03 19.08
CA VAL A 101 -9.88 7.15 18.45
C VAL A 101 -9.94 6.66 17.01
N LEU A 102 -10.50 5.47 16.78
CA LEU A 102 -10.62 4.91 15.45
C LEU A 102 -11.36 5.86 14.51
N ALA A 103 -12.49 6.43 14.94
CA ALA A 103 -13.25 7.39 14.14
C ALA A 103 -12.45 8.67 13.83
N ALA A 104 -11.69 9.18 14.80
CA ALA A 104 -10.89 10.39 14.62
C ALA A 104 -9.69 10.20 13.66
N VAL A 105 -9.09 8.99 13.66
CA VAL A 105 -7.91 8.71 12.81
C VAL A 105 -8.26 8.06 11.49
N LEU A 106 -9.50 7.60 11.31
CA LEU A 106 -9.91 6.87 10.10
C LEU A 106 -9.61 7.65 8.82
N LEU A 107 -10.00 8.91 8.77
CA LEU A 107 -9.80 9.75 7.59
C LEU A 107 -8.30 10.02 7.30
N PRO A 108 -7.49 10.51 8.25
CA PRO A 108 -6.07 10.75 8.00
C PRO A 108 -5.30 9.45 7.73
N VAL A 109 -5.63 8.33 8.39
CA VAL A 109 -4.98 7.04 8.13
C VAL A 109 -5.36 6.50 6.75
N ALA A 110 -6.62 6.65 6.33
CA ALA A 110 -7.05 6.27 4.98
C ALA A 110 -6.31 7.09 3.90
N ALA A 111 -6.17 8.40 4.10
CA ALA A 111 -5.41 9.26 3.20
C ALA A 111 -3.91 8.85 3.13
N LEU A 112 -3.29 8.57 4.28
CA LEU A 112 -1.93 8.06 4.33
C LEU A 112 -1.78 6.69 3.67
N ALA A 113 -2.78 5.81 3.82
CA ALA A 113 -2.78 4.50 3.17
C ALA A 113 -2.86 4.63 1.63
N MET A 114 -3.71 5.53 1.11
CA MET A 114 -3.78 5.84 -0.33
C MET A 114 -2.42 6.32 -0.85
N TRP A 115 -1.78 7.26 -0.14
CA TRP A 115 -0.46 7.75 -0.51
C TRP A 115 0.59 6.62 -0.51
N ALA A 116 0.58 5.76 0.50
CA ALA A 116 1.53 4.65 0.61
C ALA A 116 1.36 3.62 -0.51
N VAL A 117 0.14 3.27 -0.88
CA VAL A 117 -0.15 2.37 -2.01
C VAL A 117 0.40 2.97 -3.31
N GLU A 118 0.18 4.26 -3.57
CA GLU A 118 0.65 4.93 -4.78
C GLU A 118 2.17 5.15 -4.83
N ARG A 119 2.85 5.22 -3.68
CA ARG A 119 4.26 5.60 -3.60
C ARG A 119 5.22 4.51 -3.15
N LEU A 120 4.74 3.46 -2.46
CA LEU A 120 5.58 2.41 -1.88
C LEU A 120 5.40 1.03 -2.51
N ASP A 121 4.41 0.82 -3.38
CA ASP A 121 4.11 -0.52 -3.91
C ASP A 121 5.23 -1.04 -4.83
N TYR A 122 5.83 -0.14 -5.61
CA TYR A 122 6.88 -0.49 -6.56
C TYR A 122 8.17 0.28 -6.33
N LEU A 123 9.26 -0.29 -6.83
CA LEU A 123 10.53 0.41 -6.97
C LEU A 123 10.51 1.24 -8.26
N PRO A 124 10.94 2.53 -8.20
CA PRO A 124 11.09 3.33 -9.41
C PRO A 124 12.12 2.70 -10.37
N PRO A 125 11.81 2.61 -11.66
CA PRO A 125 12.74 2.09 -12.66
C PRO A 125 13.99 2.96 -12.73
N ARG A 126 15.15 2.33 -12.86
CA ARG A 126 16.44 2.98 -13.01
C ARG A 126 16.91 2.94 -14.45
N VAL A 127 17.84 3.82 -14.78
CA VAL A 127 18.57 3.74 -16.07
C VAL A 127 19.34 2.42 -16.11
N GLY A 128 19.16 1.67 -17.20
CA GLY A 128 19.79 0.37 -17.39
C GLY A 128 18.99 -0.83 -16.90
N ASP A 129 17.89 -0.64 -16.18
CA ASP A 129 17.01 -1.73 -15.77
C ASP A 129 16.29 -2.33 -17.01
N GLU A 130 16.08 -3.65 -17.00
CA GLU A 130 15.24 -4.29 -18.01
C GLU A 130 13.77 -4.10 -17.65
N LEU A 131 13.00 -3.47 -18.54
CA LEU A 131 11.59 -3.25 -18.38
C LEU A 131 10.80 -4.10 -19.37
N THR A 132 9.76 -4.75 -18.90
CA THR A 132 8.78 -5.46 -19.74
C THR A 132 7.55 -4.59 -19.91
N VAL A 133 7.19 -4.33 -21.17
CA VAL A 133 5.96 -3.61 -21.55
C VAL A 133 4.99 -4.60 -22.15
N ARG A 134 3.77 -4.62 -21.64
CA ARG A 134 2.67 -5.46 -22.16
C ARG A 134 1.56 -4.57 -22.67
N ALA A 135 0.92 -5.00 -23.75
CA ALA A 135 -0.35 -4.41 -24.19
C ALA A 135 -1.41 -5.49 -24.27
N PHE A 136 -2.60 -5.14 -23.79
CA PHE A 136 -3.76 -6.02 -23.76
C PHE A 136 -4.74 -5.59 -24.84
N LEU A 137 -5.15 -6.56 -25.64
CA LEU A 137 -6.03 -6.39 -26.79
C LEU A 137 -7.20 -7.37 -26.66
N PRO A 138 -8.31 -7.16 -27.37
CA PRO A 138 -9.36 -8.17 -27.51
C PRO A 138 -8.79 -9.46 -28.09
N ILE A 139 -9.33 -10.61 -27.69
CA ILE A 139 -8.90 -11.92 -28.18
C ILE A 139 -8.99 -12.03 -29.72
N SER A 140 -9.92 -11.30 -30.35
CA SER A 140 -10.06 -11.21 -31.80
C SER A 140 -8.84 -10.61 -32.53
N SER A 141 -7.91 -10.02 -31.78
CA SER A 141 -6.63 -9.51 -32.28
C SER A 141 -5.51 -10.54 -32.26
N ALA A 142 -5.76 -11.77 -31.78
CA ALA A 142 -4.77 -12.84 -31.81
C ALA A 142 -4.24 -13.05 -33.25
N ASP A 143 -2.97 -13.47 -33.36
CA ASP A 143 -2.23 -13.67 -34.63
C ASP A 143 -2.02 -12.40 -35.47
N SER A 144 -2.50 -11.24 -35.02
CA SER A 144 -2.16 -9.95 -35.62
C SER A 144 -0.86 -9.37 -35.05
N VAL A 145 -0.35 -8.31 -35.65
CA VAL A 145 0.89 -7.67 -35.20
C VAL A 145 0.61 -6.35 -34.52
N ALA A 146 1.38 -6.07 -33.46
CA ALA A 146 1.45 -4.77 -32.81
C ALA A 146 2.89 -4.25 -32.85
N HIS A 147 3.05 -2.94 -32.86
CA HIS A 147 4.32 -2.26 -33.03
C HIS A 147 4.58 -1.28 -31.90
N LEU A 148 5.69 -1.46 -31.19
CA LEU A 148 6.23 -0.45 -30.28
C LEU A 148 7.10 0.52 -31.10
N VAL A 149 6.71 1.79 -31.14
CA VAL A 149 7.46 2.80 -31.92
C VAL A 149 8.83 3.03 -31.27
N PRO A 150 9.93 2.83 -32.02
CA PRO A 150 11.26 3.14 -31.50
C PRO A 150 11.36 4.63 -31.09
N MET A 151 12.09 4.89 -30.02
CA MET A 151 12.25 6.22 -29.47
C MET A 151 13.65 6.43 -28.92
N ASP A 152 14.06 7.69 -28.80
CA ASP A 152 15.36 8.04 -28.23
C ASP A 152 15.40 7.75 -26.73
N GLY A 153 16.58 7.38 -26.22
CA GLY A 153 16.78 7.09 -24.80
C GLY A 153 16.30 5.70 -24.36
N VAL A 154 15.95 4.81 -25.32
CA VAL A 154 15.53 3.44 -25.04
C VAL A 154 16.17 2.48 -26.03
N GLU A 155 16.78 1.44 -25.53
CA GLU A 155 17.27 0.31 -26.31
C GLU A 155 16.24 -0.83 -26.27
N LEU A 156 15.72 -1.23 -27.44
CA LEU A 156 14.82 -2.37 -27.55
C LEU A 156 15.62 -3.67 -27.46
N GLN A 157 15.29 -4.52 -26.52
CA GLN A 157 15.88 -5.86 -26.32
C GLN A 157 15.12 -6.94 -27.11
N SER A 158 13.94 -6.60 -27.63
CA SER A 158 13.10 -7.46 -28.45
C SER A 158 12.75 -6.76 -29.78
N SER A 159 12.20 -7.51 -30.74
CA SER A 159 11.72 -6.89 -31.99
C SER A 159 10.65 -5.83 -31.68
N ALA A 160 10.73 -4.67 -32.38
CA ALA A 160 9.72 -3.63 -32.26
C ALA A 160 8.33 -4.09 -32.73
N ILE A 161 8.28 -5.04 -33.65
CA ILE A 161 7.06 -5.66 -34.17
C ILE A 161 6.92 -7.03 -33.49
N GLN A 162 5.81 -7.26 -32.82
CA GLN A 162 5.50 -8.51 -32.13
C GLN A 162 4.13 -9.02 -32.55
N VAL A 163 3.97 -10.35 -32.52
CA VAL A 163 2.69 -11.00 -32.79
C VAL A 163 1.86 -11.02 -31.47
N VAL A 164 0.59 -10.69 -31.58
CA VAL A 164 -0.36 -10.77 -30.46
C VAL A 164 -0.66 -12.25 -30.19
N THR A 165 -0.34 -12.72 -28.99
CA THR A 165 -0.61 -14.09 -28.55
C THR A 165 -1.89 -14.14 -27.73
N ALA A 166 -2.67 -15.22 -27.87
CA ALA A 166 -3.81 -15.44 -27.04
C ALA A 166 -3.39 -15.88 -25.63
N ASP A 167 -3.76 -15.11 -24.61
CA ASP A 167 -3.66 -15.55 -23.21
C ASP A 167 -4.99 -16.16 -22.79
N GLN A 168 -4.95 -17.39 -22.26
CA GLN A 168 -6.13 -18.16 -21.84
C GLN A 168 -6.60 -17.79 -20.43
N GLN A 169 -6.31 -16.59 -19.95
CA GLN A 169 -6.88 -16.08 -18.72
C GLN A 169 -8.41 -15.99 -18.86
N SER A 170 -9.11 -15.89 -17.77
CA SER A 170 -10.57 -15.71 -17.79
C SER A 170 -10.94 -14.28 -17.41
N PRO A 171 -11.42 -13.45 -18.34
CA PRO A 171 -11.71 -13.70 -19.76
C PRO A 171 -10.44 -13.77 -20.64
N PRO A 172 -10.47 -14.52 -21.76
CA PRO A 172 -9.32 -14.62 -22.65
C PRO A 172 -9.04 -13.30 -23.36
N VAL A 173 -7.76 -12.90 -23.42
CA VAL A 173 -7.29 -11.64 -23.99
C VAL A 173 -6.13 -11.88 -24.96
N GLY A 174 -5.95 -10.98 -25.90
CA GLY A 174 -4.72 -10.90 -26.69
C GLY A 174 -3.64 -10.17 -25.92
N VAL A 175 -2.44 -10.71 -25.85
CA VAL A 175 -1.30 -10.08 -25.16
C VAL A 175 -0.13 -9.98 -26.10
N VAL A 176 0.54 -8.83 -26.07
CA VAL A 176 1.82 -8.62 -26.75
C VAL A 176 2.81 -8.04 -25.77
N GLN A 177 4.08 -8.42 -25.90
CA GLN A 177 5.10 -8.07 -24.91
C GLN A 177 6.38 -7.59 -25.60
N TRP A 178 6.98 -6.52 -25.06
CA TRP A 178 8.29 -6.02 -25.46
C TRP A 178 9.22 -5.92 -24.24
N LYS A 179 10.51 -6.15 -24.48
CA LYS A 179 11.57 -5.90 -23.52
C LYS A 179 12.38 -4.72 -23.97
N LEU A 180 12.63 -3.81 -23.06
CA LEU A 180 13.37 -2.58 -23.35
C LEU A 180 14.28 -2.21 -22.17
N ARG A 181 15.32 -1.43 -22.48
CA ARG A 181 16.26 -0.91 -21.49
C ARG A 181 16.39 0.61 -21.68
N PRO A 182 15.94 1.42 -20.70
CA PRO A 182 16.17 2.86 -20.74
C PRO A 182 17.65 3.20 -20.61
N THR A 183 18.15 4.09 -21.48
CA THR A 183 19.55 4.55 -21.48
C THR A 183 19.73 5.92 -20.85
N SER A 184 18.63 6.66 -20.64
CA SER A 184 18.65 7.99 -20.02
C SER A 184 17.53 8.15 -18.99
N ALA A 185 17.77 9.03 -18.00
CA ALA A 185 16.75 9.41 -17.02
C ALA A 185 15.77 10.41 -17.65
N THR A 186 14.48 10.21 -17.41
CA THR A 186 13.41 11.10 -17.86
C THR A 186 12.20 11.04 -16.94
N ASP A 187 11.48 12.16 -16.84
CA ASP A 187 10.24 12.24 -16.06
C ASP A 187 9.06 11.61 -16.80
N ASP A 188 9.10 11.60 -18.13
CA ASP A 188 7.98 11.26 -18.99
C ASP A 188 8.44 10.57 -20.26
N LEU A 189 8.79 9.30 -20.15
CA LEU A 189 9.05 8.45 -21.31
C LEU A 189 7.73 8.00 -21.92
N ALA A 190 7.40 8.46 -23.11
CA ALA A 190 6.16 8.14 -23.81
C ALA A 190 6.33 6.92 -24.71
N LEU A 191 6.00 5.74 -24.22
CA LEU A 191 5.99 4.49 -24.97
C LEU A 191 4.75 4.43 -25.88
N THR A 192 4.95 4.61 -27.20
CA THR A 192 3.84 4.59 -28.16
C THR A 192 3.69 3.20 -28.78
N ILE A 193 2.53 2.58 -28.55
CA ILE A 193 2.15 1.27 -29.09
C ILE A 193 1.10 1.49 -30.17
N ARG A 194 1.30 0.85 -31.33
CA ARG A 194 0.38 0.93 -32.48
C ARG A 194 -0.16 -0.45 -32.85
N HIS A 195 -1.46 -0.50 -33.12
CA HIS A 195 -2.14 -1.69 -33.62
C HIS A 195 -3.29 -1.31 -34.54
N ARG A 196 -3.30 -1.80 -35.78
CA ARG A 196 -4.39 -1.64 -36.76
C ARG A 196 -4.95 -0.21 -36.86
N GLY A 197 -4.06 0.80 -36.90
CA GLY A 197 -4.45 2.22 -37.02
C GLY A 197 -4.77 2.93 -35.71
N GLU A 198 -4.87 2.23 -34.59
CA GLU A 198 -4.97 2.81 -33.24
C GLU A 198 -3.60 2.96 -32.62
N SER A 199 -3.45 3.94 -31.74
CA SER A 199 -2.24 4.15 -30.95
C SER A 199 -2.59 4.40 -29.50
N ALA A 200 -1.80 3.80 -28.60
CA ALA A 200 -1.86 4.05 -27.17
C ALA A 200 -0.49 4.54 -26.68
N VAL A 201 -0.49 5.45 -25.73
CA VAL A 201 0.73 5.98 -25.14
C VAL A 201 0.76 5.58 -23.68
N HIS A 202 1.80 4.82 -23.30
CA HIS A 202 2.07 4.51 -21.91
C HIS A 202 3.22 5.37 -21.40
N ARG A 203 3.03 6.07 -20.31
CA ARG A 203 4.02 6.99 -19.73
C ARG A 203 4.76 6.35 -18.57
N VAL A 204 6.10 6.44 -18.59
CA VAL A 204 6.99 5.85 -17.57
C VAL A 204 7.99 6.89 -17.09
N ALA A 205 8.19 7.02 -15.80
CA ALA A 205 9.27 7.83 -15.22
C ALA A 205 10.51 6.95 -14.99
N ILE A 206 11.67 7.37 -15.45
CA ILE A 206 12.93 6.62 -15.36
C ILE A 206 13.97 7.41 -14.56
N GLY A 207 14.62 6.76 -13.59
CA GLY A 207 15.67 7.37 -12.78
C GLY A 207 15.15 8.43 -11.81
N ARG A 208 13.86 8.39 -11.48
CA ARG A 208 13.19 9.31 -10.58
C ARG A 208 12.88 8.66 -9.23
N ARG A 209 12.46 9.47 -8.26
CA ARG A 209 12.09 9.03 -6.90
C ARG A 209 10.73 8.35 -6.85
N THR A 210 9.86 8.75 -7.77
CA THR A 210 8.50 8.22 -7.92
C THR A 210 8.38 7.46 -9.23
N TYR A 211 7.42 6.59 -9.32
CA TYR A 211 7.03 5.91 -10.54
C TYR A 211 5.64 6.40 -10.99
N LEU A 212 5.36 6.28 -12.28
CA LEU A 212 4.03 6.46 -12.83
C LEU A 212 3.23 5.14 -12.73
N PRO A 213 1.90 5.17 -12.82
CA PRO A 213 1.07 3.96 -12.72
C PRO A 213 1.57 2.86 -13.66
N SER A 214 1.75 1.66 -13.13
CA SER A 214 2.19 0.48 -13.90
C SER A 214 1.20 0.06 -14.98
N GLN A 215 -0.09 0.37 -14.78
CA GLN A 215 -1.18 0.07 -15.71
C GLN A 215 -1.87 1.36 -16.15
N GLN A 216 -2.14 1.46 -17.45
CA GLN A 216 -2.89 2.56 -18.04
C GLN A 216 -4.00 2.01 -18.93
N VAL A 217 -5.24 2.41 -18.64
CA VAL A 217 -6.42 2.05 -19.43
C VAL A 217 -6.61 3.11 -20.51
N HIS A 218 -6.86 2.67 -21.73
CA HIS A 218 -7.08 3.52 -22.90
C HIS A 218 -8.53 3.45 -23.35
N GLN A 219 -9.04 4.55 -23.92
CA GLN A 219 -10.40 4.58 -24.48
C GLN A 219 -10.46 4.02 -25.90
N ASN A 220 -9.51 3.19 -26.29
CA ASN A 220 -9.42 2.57 -27.59
C ASN A 220 -10.18 1.24 -27.60
N GLU A 221 -10.79 0.88 -28.71
CA GLU A 221 -11.51 -0.39 -28.84
C GLU A 221 -10.58 -1.60 -28.91
N ARG A 222 -9.39 -1.42 -29.52
CA ARG A 222 -8.44 -2.49 -29.83
C ARG A 222 -7.20 -2.51 -28.93
N LEU A 223 -6.82 -1.37 -28.36
CA LEU A 223 -5.74 -1.24 -27.38
C LEU A 223 -6.37 -0.80 -26.06
N THR A 224 -6.88 -1.74 -25.27
CA THR A 224 -7.69 -1.44 -24.08
C THR A 224 -6.85 -1.04 -22.89
N GLN A 225 -5.70 -1.67 -22.74
CA GLN A 225 -4.83 -1.47 -21.57
C GLN A 225 -3.37 -1.68 -21.94
N THR A 226 -2.50 -0.93 -21.31
CA THR A 226 -1.05 -1.15 -21.36
C THR A 226 -0.51 -1.27 -19.93
N GLU A 227 0.54 -2.07 -19.77
CA GLU A 227 1.18 -2.33 -18.48
C GLU A 227 2.69 -2.29 -18.65
N VAL A 228 3.38 -1.67 -17.70
CA VAL A 228 4.82 -1.79 -17.53
C VAL A 228 5.05 -2.59 -16.24
N GLU A 229 5.76 -3.70 -16.36
CA GLU A 229 6.08 -4.56 -15.24
C GLU A 229 7.13 -3.90 -14.36
N LEU A 230 6.68 -3.33 -13.25
CA LEU A 230 7.52 -2.71 -12.24
C LEU A 230 7.90 -3.73 -11.16
N VAL A 231 9.09 -3.60 -10.63
CA VAL A 231 9.56 -4.44 -9.52
C VAL A 231 8.83 -4.05 -8.24
N ARG A 232 8.08 -4.97 -7.64
CA ARG A 232 7.43 -4.74 -6.35
C ARG A 232 8.44 -4.53 -5.23
N TYR A 233 8.21 -3.52 -4.41
CA TYR A 233 9.05 -3.27 -3.27
C TYR A 233 8.87 -4.35 -2.19
N ARG A 234 9.97 -4.99 -1.80
CA ARG A 234 10.03 -6.02 -0.75
C ARG A 234 10.88 -5.50 0.40
N PRO A 235 10.30 -5.27 1.59
CA PRO A 235 11.07 -4.78 2.74
C PRO A 235 12.22 -5.73 3.07
N LEU A 236 13.41 -5.16 3.29
CA LEU A 236 14.65 -5.89 3.57
C LEU A 236 15.00 -6.99 2.54
N GLY A 237 14.41 -6.93 1.34
CA GLY A 237 14.62 -7.93 0.28
C GLY A 237 14.02 -9.32 0.58
N VAL A 238 13.21 -9.45 1.65
CA VAL A 238 12.64 -10.75 2.04
C VAL A 238 11.52 -11.14 1.08
N PRO A 239 11.60 -12.34 0.44
CA PRO A 239 10.54 -12.82 -0.46
C PRO A 239 9.34 -13.30 0.36
N LEU A 240 8.47 -12.37 0.75
CA LEU A 240 7.22 -12.70 1.42
C LEU A 240 6.20 -13.17 0.36
N LYS A 241 5.66 -14.37 0.51
CA LYS A 241 4.56 -14.89 -0.33
C LYS A 241 3.20 -14.27 0.02
N THR A 242 3.18 -12.95 0.15
CA THR A 242 1.95 -12.19 0.46
C THR A 242 1.03 -12.02 -0.74
N GLU A 243 1.53 -12.34 -1.92
CA GLU A 243 0.77 -12.29 -3.19
C GLU A 243 -0.43 -13.24 -3.18
N GLU A 244 -0.30 -14.39 -2.50
CA GLU A 244 -1.42 -15.35 -2.31
C GLU A 244 -2.56 -14.77 -1.46
N VAL A 245 -2.27 -13.78 -0.61
CA VAL A 245 -3.25 -13.10 0.27
C VAL A 245 -3.74 -11.79 -0.36
N GLY A 246 -3.22 -11.41 -1.54
CA GLY A 246 -3.59 -10.17 -2.23
C GLY A 246 -3.08 -8.89 -1.56
N LEU A 247 -2.12 -9.00 -0.62
CA LEU A 247 -1.52 -7.85 0.05
C LEU A 247 -0.15 -7.52 -0.52
N PRO A 248 0.16 -6.22 -0.76
CA PRO A 248 1.49 -5.81 -1.16
C PRO A 248 2.55 -6.19 -0.10
N PRO A 249 3.76 -6.64 -0.49
CA PRO A 249 4.79 -7.06 0.46
C PRO A 249 5.19 -5.98 1.48
N TRP A 250 5.22 -4.70 1.08
CA TRP A 250 5.53 -3.59 1.98
C TRP A 250 4.53 -3.43 3.12
N MET A 251 3.25 -3.76 2.87
CA MET A 251 2.18 -3.63 3.86
C MET A 251 2.41 -4.58 5.05
N PHE A 252 2.94 -5.77 4.79
CA PHE A 252 3.32 -6.70 5.86
C PHE A 252 4.46 -6.15 6.72
N GLY A 253 5.51 -5.60 6.09
CA GLY A 253 6.59 -4.92 6.79
C GLY A 253 6.11 -3.74 7.64
N TYR A 254 5.20 -2.93 7.07
CA TYR A 254 4.54 -1.83 7.79
C TYR A 254 3.75 -2.31 9.02
N LEU A 255 2.97 -3.40 8.88
CA LEU A 255 2.20 -3.95 10.01
C LEU A 255 3.13 -4.46 11.14
N LEU A 256 4.22 -5.13 10.80
CA LEU A 256 5.21 -5.56 11.80
C LEU A 256 5.85 -4.38 12.53
N LEU A 257 6.25 -3.34 11.78
CA LEU A 257 6.82 -2.13 12.37
C LEU A 257 5.83 -1.42 13.29
N THR A 258 4.59 -1.24 12.86
CA THR A 258 3.56 -0.57 13.67
C THR A 258 3.19 -1.36 14.91
N LEU A 259 3.20 -2.71 14.84
CA LEU A 259 2.97 -3.58 16.00
C LEU A 259 3.99 -3.34 17.12
N VAL A 260 5.24 -3.00 16.76
CA VAL A 260 6.32 -2.68 17.71
C VAL A 260 6.29 -1.20 18.09
N LEU A 261 6.16 -0.30 17.12
CA LEU A 261 6.27 1.15 17.32
C LEU A 261 5.11 1.73 18.14
N VAL A 262 3.88 1.28 17.93
CA VAL A 262 2.70 1.80 18.64
C VAL A 262 2.80 1.56 20.17
N PRO A 263 3.08 0.35 20.67
CA PRO A 263 3.27 0.13 22.10
C PRO A 263 4.47 0.90 22.67
N LEU A 264 5.56 1.01 21.90
CA LEU A 264 6.75 1.75 22.31
C LEU A 264 6.41 3.25 22.50
N LEU A 265 5.77 3.87 21.51
CA LEU A 265 5.35 5.26 21.57
C LEU A 265 4.33 5.53 22.68
N LYS A 266 3.37 4.62 22.89
CA LYS A 266 2.46 4.72 24.04
C LYS A 266 3.20 4.78 25.38
N ARG A 267 4.24 3.94 25.53
CA ARG A 267 5.06 3.91 26.75
C ARG A 267 5.87 5.21 26.91
N VAL A 268 6.52 5.68 25.85
CA VAL A 268 7.34 6.91 25.85
C VAL A 268 6.47 8.15 26.12
N LEU A 269 5.32 8.26 25.47
CA LEU A 269 4.41 9.41 25.60
C LEU A 269 3.44 9.27 26.79
N ARG A 270 3.57 8.20 27.59
CA ARG A 270 2.72 7.91 28.77
C ARG A 270 1.22 7.95 28.45
N VAL A 271 0.84 7.45 27.30
CA VAL A 271 -0.56 7.35 26.85
C VAL A 271 -1.11 5.98 27.22
N HIS A 272 -2.33 5.95 27.79
CA HIS A 272 -2.99 4.73 28.26
C HIS A 272 -4.04 4.19 27.28
#